data_5077f902714604be729e172bd871b43f
#
_entry.id   5077f902714604be729e172bd871b43f
#
_cell.length_a   1.000
_cell.length_b   1.000
_cell.length_c   1.000
_cell.angle_alpha   90.00
_cell.angle_beta   90.00
_cell.angle_gamma   90.00
#
_symmetry.space_group_name_H-M   'P 1'
#
loop_
_entity.id
_entity.type
_entity.pdbx_description
1 polymer ?
#
loop_
_entity_poly.entity_id
_entity_poly.type
_entity_poly.pdbx_seq_one_letter_code
_entity_poly.pdbx_strand_id
1 'polypeptide(L)'
;MMNDLKSFLDEKAEQYNHPNFVLGDPIQMLHRFELKQDIEIIGFLTATIAWGNRKSIIKSAEKMLMMMGSSPYDFVMNFTEKDFEKLEDKAIHRTFSLEDFSFFLSALQKIYTKNESLENLFLLKEGETNFYHALERFRNTFFENDFQHRSQKHISSTYKKFCCEKADDVSPLDGAEG
;
A
#
# COMPACT_ATOMS: atom_id res chain seq x y z
N MET A 1 2.22 -28.41 -23.39
CA MET A 1 1.45 -27.53 -22.45
C MET A 1 2.30 -26.98 -21.30
N MET A 2 2.95 -27.76 -20.41
CA MET A 2 3.75 -27.18 -19.32
C MET A 2 5.01 -26.43 -19.81
N ASN A 3 5.67 -26.91 -20.86
CA ASN A 3 6.83 -26.22 -21.46
C ASN A 3 6.43 -24.89 -22.12
N ASP A 4 5.23 -24.79 -22.72
CA ASP A 4 4.72 -23.56 -23.33
C ASP A 4 4.46 -22.50 -22.28
N LEU A 5 3.86 -22.88 -21.13
CA LEU A 5 3.59 -21.92 -20.04
C LEU A 5 4.90 -21.40 -19.43
N LYS A 6 5.88 -22.27 -19.20
CA LYS A 6 7.20 -21.86 -18.69
C LYS A 6 7.87 -20.89 -19.64
N SER A 7 7.96 -21.23 -20.93
CA SER A 7 8.58 -20.36 -21.95
C SER A 7 7.87 -19.02 -22.06
N PHE A 8 6.53 -19.02 -22.00
CA PHE A 8 5.75 -17.78 -21.98
C PHE A 8 6.04 -16.93 -20.76
N LEU A 9 6.10 -17.53 -19.57
CA LEU A 9 6.40 -16.81 -18.33
C LEU A 9 7.85 -16.26 -18.31
N ASP A 10 8.81 -17.05 -18.80
CA ASP A 10 10.21 -16.63 -18.92
C ASP A 10 10.32 -15.42 -19.89
N GLU A 11 9.66 -15.49 -21.06
CA GLU A 11 9.61 -14.35 -22.00
C GLU A 11 9.02 -13.11 -21.36
N LYS A 12 7.91 -13.25 -20.59
CA LYS A 12 7.29 -12.10 -19.89
C LYS A 12 8.18 -11.58 -18.78
N ALA A 13 8.86 -12.45 -18.04
CA ALA A 13 9.82 -12.04 -17.03
C ALA A 13 10.95 -11.20 -17.66
N GLU A 14 11.55 -11.64 -18.76
CA GLU A 14 12.57 -10.87 -19.49
C GLU A 14 12.02 -9.54 -20.01
N GLN A 15 10.81 -9.54 -20.58
CA GLN A 15 10.16 -8.33 -21.10
C GLN A 15 9.94 -7.26 -20.04
N TYR A 16 9.53 -7.66 -18.82
CA TYR A 16 9.19 -6.73 -17.74
C TYR A 16 10.34 -6.49 -16.75
N ASN A 17 11.29 -7.40 -16.64
CA ASN A 17 12.49 -7.21 -15.83
C ASN A 17 13.58 -6.43 -16.60
N HIS A 18 13.20 -5.27 -17.12
CA HIS A 18 14.08 -4.40 -17.90
C HIS A 18 14.03 -2.96 -17.35
N PRO A 19 15.18 -2.25 -17.26
CA PRO A 19 15.22 -0.87 -16.75
C PRO A 19 14.23 0.10 -17.41
N ASN A 20 13.94 -0.07 -18.69
CA ASN A 20 12.96 0.75 -19.40
C ASN A 20 11.53 0.60 -18.88
N PHE A 21 11.20 -0.53 -18.22
CA PHE A 21 9.90 -0.71 -17.59
C PHE A 21 9.68 0.30 -16.45
N VAL A 22 10.72 0.58 -15.69
CA VAL A 22 10.70 1.53 -14.56
C VAL A 22 10.23 2.92 -15.00
N LEU A 23 10.66 3.40 -16.18
CA LEU A 23 10.35 4.75 -16.67
C LEU A 23 8.86 5.02 -16.88
N GLY A 24 8.07 3.99 -17.15
CA GLY A 24 6.62 4.09 -17.39
C GLY A 24 5.75 3.59 -16.26
N ASP A 25 6.35 3.13 -15.18
CA ASP A 25 5.65 2.51 -14.06
C ASP A 25 5.72 3.37 -12.79
N PRO A 26 4.69 3.38 -11.94
CA PRO A 26 4.73 4.07 -10.65
C PRO A 26 5.92 3.69 -9.75
N ILE A 27 6.52 2.52 -9.93
CA ILE A 27 7.72 2.08 -9.20
C ILE A 27 8.90 3.05 -9.37
N GLN A 28 8.94 3.84 -10.45
CA GLN A 28 9.94 4.88 -10.65
C GLN A 28 10.03 5.86 -9.48
N MET A 29 8.94 6.04 -8.73
CA MET A 29 8.92 6.94 -7.57
C MET A 29 9.86 6.48 -6.47
N LEU A 30 9.98 5.16 -6.26
CA LEU A 30 10.84 4.56 -5.26
C LEU A 30 12.32 4.69 -5.64
N HIS A 31 12.62 4.58 -6.93
CA HIS A 31 13.99 4.68 -7.46
C HIS A 31 14.60 6.08 -7.36
N ARG A 32 13.86 7.08 -6.87
CA ARG A 32 14.37 8.44 -6.63
C ARG A 32 15.08 8.58 -5.28
N PHE A 33 15.02 7.59 -4.42
CA PHE A 33 15.51 7.64 -3.05
C PHE A 33 16.52 6.54 -2.76
N GLU A 34 17.43 6.81 -1.82
CA GLU A 34 18.42 5.86 -1.31
C GLU A 34 18.12 5.47 0.14
N LEU A 35 17.52 6.39 0.92
CA LEU A 35 17.15 6.12 2.31
C LEU A 35 15.97 5.15 2.34
N LYS A 36 16.12 4.05 3.09
CA LYS A 36 15.12 2.99 3.18
C LYS A 36 13.74 3.52 3.59
N GLN A 37 13.68 4.39 4.59
CA GLN A 37 12.44 4.97 5.09
C GLN A 37 11.74 5.84 4.03
N ASP A 38 12.48 6.60 3.22
CA ASP A 38 11.91 7.36 2.11
C ASP A 38 11.30 6.43 1.07
N ILE A 39 12.02 5.34 0.72
CA ILE A 39 11.55 4.31 -0.22
C ILE A 39 10.28 3.66 0.30
N GLU A 40 10.24 3.27 1.58
CA GLU A 40 9.09 2.66 2.23
C GLU A 40 7.86 3.58 2.22
N ILE A 41 8.03 4.85 2.59
CA ILE A 41 6.95 5.85 2.63
C ILE A 41 6.38 6.08 1.23
N ILE A 42 7.24 6.39 0.26
CA ILE A 42 6.80 6.65 -1.11
C ILE A 42 6.22 5.39 -1.75
N GLY A 43 6.81 4.22 -1.48
CA GLY A 43 6.31 2.94 -1.95
C GLY A 43 4.90 2.65 -1.42
N PHE A 44 4.70 2.81 -0.13
CA PHE A 44 3.40 2.59 0.51
C PHE A 44 2.32 3.57 0.01
N LEU A 45 2.63 4.86 -0.05
CA LEU A 45 1.70 5.88 -0.54
C LEU A 45 1.36 5.67 -2.02
N THR A 46 2.37 5.38 -2.85
CA THR A 46 2.18 5.12 -4.28
C THR A 46 1.35 3.85 -4.51
N ALA A 47 1.63 2.77 -3.77
CA ALA A 47 0.86 1.53 -3.84
C ALA A 47 -0.60 1.75 -3.41
N THR A 48 -0.85 2.56 -2.39
CA THR A 48 -2.20 2.88 -1.91
C THR A 48 -3.07 3.52 -3.00
N ILE A 49 -2.49 4.32 -3.88
CA ILE A 49 -3.21 4.99 -4.99
C ILE A 49 -3.05 4.27 -6.33
N ALA A 50 -2.40 3.09 -6.37
CA ALA A 50 -2.03 2.37 -7.60
C ALA A 50 -3.23 1.69 -8.27
N TRP A 51 -4.33 2.42 -8.50
CA TRP A 51 -5.52 1.95 -9.19
C TRP A 51 -6.00 2.95 -10.25
N GLY A 52 -6.15 2.45 -11.47
CA GLY A 52 -6.54 3.24 -12.63
C GLY A 52 -5.40 3.41 -13.65
N ASN A 53 -5.31 4.59 -14.26
CA ASN A 53 -4.34 4.86 -15.33
C ASN A 53 -2.96 5.18 -14.74
N ARG A 54 -1.90 4.52 -15.24
CA ARG A 54 -0.51 4.70 -14.78
C ARG A 54 -0.05 6.16 -14.76
N LYS A 55 -0.32 6.92 -15.82
CA LYS A 55 0.07 8.35 -15.91
C LYS A 55 -0.59 9.18 -14.80
N SER A 56 -1.87 8.88 -14.50
CA SER A 56 -2.59 9.55 -13.42
C SER A 56 -2.02 9.18 -12.04
N ILE A 57 -1.65 7.91 -11.83
CA ILE A 57 -1.01 7.45 -10.59
C ILE A 57 0.32 8.16 -10.38
N ILE A 58 1.20 8.17 -11.39
CA ILE A 58 2.50 8.85 -11.34
C ILE A 58 2.33 10.33 -11.01
N LYS A 59 1.40 11.03 -11.72
CA LYS A 59 1.13 12.45 -11.45
C LYS A 59 0.66 12.70 -10.02
N SER A 60 -0.17 11.81 -9.47
CA SER A 60 -0.66 11.95 -8.10
C SER A 60 0.42 11.62 -7.07
N ALA A 61 1.27 10.63 -7.33
CA ALA A 61 2.43 10.32 -6.50
C ALA A 61 3.44 11.49 -6.50
N GLU A 62 3.68 12.11 -7.65
CA GLU A 62 4.49 13.34 -7.76
C GLU A 62 3.89 14.50 -6.96
N LYS A 63 2.56 14.67 -6.98
CA LYS A 63 1.87 15.67 -6.17
C LYS A 63 2.11 15.45 -4.68
N MET A 64 1.98 14.21 -4.19
CA MET A 64 2.29 13.88 -2.78
C MET A 64 3.76 14.16 -2.46
N LEU A 65 4.67 13.77 -3.35
CA LEU A 65 6.11 14.01 -3.17
C LEU A 65 6.43 15.51 -3.12
N MET A 66 5.82 16.34 -4.00
CA MET A 66 6.00 17.79 -3.95
C MET A 66 5.57 18.41 -2.62
N MET A 67 4.54 17.86 -1.97
CA MET A 67 4.09 18.31 -0.66
C MET A 67 5.07 17.92 0.46
N MET A 68 5.72 16.76 0.35
CA MET A 68 6.69 16.25 1.33
C MET A 68 8.11 16.76 1.10
N GLY A 69 8.42 17.28 -0.07
CA GLY A 69 9.77 17.73 -0.44
C GLY A 69 10.73 16.59 -0.78
N SER A 70 12.03 16.82 -0.57
CA SER A 70 13.11 15.90 -0.98
C SER A 70 13.37 14.76 0.02
N SER A 71 12.84 14.84 1.24
CA SER A 71 13.01 13.83 2.29
C SER A 71 11.64 13.48 2.90
N PRO A 72 10.92 12.52 2.32
CA PRO A 72 9.63 12.06 2.83
C PRO A 72 9.67 11.64 4.31
N TYR A 73 10.74 10.98 4.75
CA TYR A 73 10.89 10.55 6.13
C TYR A 73 11.02 11.74 7.09
N ASP A 74 11.87 12.72 6.78
CA ASP A 74 11.99 13.92 7.60
C ASP A 74 10.66 14.69 7.64
N PHE A 75 9.96 14.77 6.52
CA PHE A 75 8.65 15.41 6.48
C PHE A 75 7.65 14.67 7.38
N VAL A 76 7.56 13.35 7.28
CA VAL A 76 6.67 12.54 8.11
C VAL A 76 6.98 12.71 9.58
N MET A 77 8.25 12.69 9.98
CA MET A 77 8.64 12.81 11.38
C MET A 77 8.34 14.19 11.99
N ASN A 78 8.30 15.24 11.18
CA ASN A 78 7.99 16.60 11.60
C ASN A 78 6.58 17.06 11.21
N PHE A 79 5.78 16.20 10.57
CA PHE A 79 4.46 16.53 10.06
C PHE A 79 3.49 16.99 11.14
N THR A 80 2.74 18.03 10.82
CA THR A 80 1.60 18.52 11.61
C THR A 80 0.40 18.76 10.69
N GLU A 81 -0.81 18.65 11.21
CA GLU A 81 -2.03 18.89 10.43
C GLU A 81 -2.08 20.31 9.84
N LYS A 82 -1.38 21.27 10.47
CA LYS A 82 -1.27 22.67 10.02
C LYS A 82 -0.57 22.81 8.66
N ASP A 83 0.27 21.85 8.29
CA ASP A 83 1.01 21.89 7.03
C ASP A 83 0.07 21.88 5.82
N PHE A 84 -1.14 21.37 6.00
CA PHE A 84 -2.15 21.27 4.94
C PHE A 84 -3.35 22.20 5.09
N GLU A 85 -3.44 22.97 6.18
CA GLU A 85 -4.58 23.88 6.43
C GLU A 85 -4.82 24.90 5.31
N LYS A 86 -3.74 25.35 4.65
CA LYS A 86 -3.77 26.39 3.62
C LYS A 86 -3.96 25.84 2.20
N LEU A 87 -4.02 24.53 2.03
CA LEU A 87 -4.17 23.93 0.71
C LEU A 87 -5.64 23.96 0.27
N GLU A 88 -5.90 24.65 -0.83
CA GLU A 88 -7.25 24.76 -1.41
C GLU A 88 -7.70 23.46 -2.10
N ASP A 89 -6.76 22.79 -2.81
CA ASP A 89 -7.04 21.57 -3.54
C ASP A 89 -7.00 20.35 -2.61
N LYS A 90 -8.19 19.86 -2.26
CA LYS A 90 -8.36 18.72 -1.36
C LYS A 90 -8.26 17.35 -2.05
N ALA A 91 -8.17 17.29 -3.37
CA ALA A 91 -8.09 16.04 -4.12
C ALA A 91 -6.62 15.66 -4.39
N ILE A 92 -6.24 14.45 -4.03
CA ILE A 92 -4.93 13.85 -4.36
C ILE A 92 -5.08 12.89 -5.56
N HIS A 93 -5.86 11.83 -5.39
CA HIS A 93 -6.12 10.84 -6.43
C HIS A 93 -7.50 10.22 -6.27
N ARG A 94 -8.44 10.53 -7.20
CA ARG A 94 -9.78 9.98 -7.18
C ARG A 94 -10.44 10.13 -5.80
N THR A 95 -10.67 9.01 -5.08
CA THR A 95 -11.28 9.01 -3.74
C THR A 95 -10.27 9.19 -2.60
N PHE A 96 -8.96 9.24 -2.89
CA PHE A 96 -7.92 9.55 -1.92
C PHE A 96 -7.75 11.07 -1.84
N SER A 97 -8.19 11.65 -0.75
CA SER A 97 -8.21 13.10 -0.51
C SER A 97 -7.00 13.56 0.30
N LEU A 98 -6.88 14.87 0.48
CA LEU A 98 -5.87 15.46 1.35
C LEU A 98 -6.10 15.05 2.83
N GLU A 99 -7.34 14.86 3.26
CA GLU A 99 -7.69 14.34 4.59
C GLU A 99 -7.17 12.90 4.76
N ASP A 100 -7.38 12.03 3.74
CA ASP A 100 -6.84 10.67 3.76
C ASP A 100 -5.30 10.71 3.83
N PHE A 101 -4.65 11.62 3.07
CA PHE A 101 -3.19 11.78 3.06
C PHE A 101 -2.66 12.26 4.42
N SER A 102 -3.28 13.28 5.02
CA SER A 102 -2.94 13.76 6.37
C SER A 102 -3.01 12.66 7.41
N PHE A 103 -4.10 11.87 7.39
CA PHE A 103 -4.25 10.72 8.26
C PHE A 103 -3.13 9.68 8.06
N PHE A 104 -2.78 9.39 6.80
CA PHE A 104 -1.70 8.47 6.47
C PHE A 104 -0.35 8.95 7.00
N LEU A 105 -0.03 10.23 6.85
CA LEU A 105 1.22 10.79 7.39
C LEU A 105 1.25 10.72 8.92
N SER A 106 0.16 11.05 9.60
CA SER A 106 0.06 10.94 11.07
C SER A 106 0.21 9.49 11.55
N ALA A 107 -0.37 8.52 10.82
CA ALA A 107 -0.23 7.11 11.15
C ALA A 107 1.20 6.61 10.93
N LEU A 108 1.84 6.99 9.81
CA LEU A 108 3.24 6.68 9.52
C LEU A 108 4.18 7.29 10.56
N GLN A 109 3.97 8.56 10.96
CA GLN A 109 4.75 9.21 12.01
C GLN A 109 4.75 8.41 13.31
N LYS A 110 3.59 7.92 13.74
CA LYS A 110 3.45 7.09 14.95
C LYS A 110 4.14 5.74 14.80
N ILE A 111 4.06 5.13 13.62
CA ILE A 111 4.75 3.87 13.33
C ILE A 111 6.25 4.06 13.41
N TYR A 112 6.80 5.07 12.74
CA TYR A 112 8.25 5.34 12.73
C TYR A 112 8.78 5.84 14.07
N THR A 113 7.96 6.41 14.93
CA THR A 113 8.35 6.74 16.32
C THR A 113 8.62 5.48 17.15
N LYS A 114 7.95 4.37 16.81
CA LYS A 114 8.07 3.08 17.54
C LYS A 114 8.96 2.06 16.80
N ASN A 115 9.20 2.25 15.51
CA ASN A 115 9.89 1.28 14.65
C ASN A 115 10.86 2.00 13.72
N GLU A 116 12.01 1.41 13.48
CA GLU A 116 13.00 1.96 12.54
C GLU A 116 12.57 1.83 11.06
N SER A 117 11.66 0.90 10.77
CA SER A 117 11.26 0.55 9.40
C SER A 117 9.84 -0.01 9.39
N LEU A 118 9.08 0.25 8.33
CA LEU A 118 7.78 -0.39 8.09
C LEU A 118 7.92 -1.91 7.94
N GLU A 119 9.05 -2.39 7.41
CA GLU A 119 9.34 -3.82 7.26
C GLU A 119 9.18 -4.58 8.57
N ASN A 120 9.52 -3.98 9.72
CA ASN A 120 9.41 -4.62 11.04
C ASN A 120 7.98 -5.10 11.35
N LEU A 121 6.96 -4.43 10.82
CA LEU A 121 5.56 -4.83 11.00
C LEU A 121 5.17 -6.04 10.15
N PHE A 122 5.92 -6.30 9.09
CA PHE A 122 5.67 -7.39 8.14
C PHE A 122 6.52 -8.64 8.41
N LEU A 123 7.47 -8.59 9.36
CA LEU A 123 8.25 -9.78 9.74
C LEU A 123 7.32 -10.88 10.23
N LEU A 124 7.52 -12.08 9.69
CA LEU A 124 6.76 -13.26 10.10
C LEU A 124 7.17 -13.66 11.52
N LYS A 125 6.18 -13.93 12.36
CA LYS A 125 6.37 -14.46 13.70
C LYS A 125 6.43 -15.99 13.67
N GLU A 126 6.92 -16.57 14.76
CA GLU A 126 6.96 -18.03 14.90
C GLU A 126 5.57 -18.64 14.66
N GLY A 127 5.50 -19.65 13.82
CA GLY A 127 4.25 -20.31 13.41
C GLY A 127 3.50 -19.66 12.24
N GLU A 128 3.90 -18.47 11.79
CA GLU A 128 3.31 -17.83 10.61
C GLU A 128 3.98 -18.34 9.33
N THR A 129 3.20 -18.87 8.40
CA THR A 129 3.67 -19.41 7.12
C THR A 129 3.46 -18.49 5.94
N ASN A 130 2.75 -17.37 6.15
CA ASN A 130 2.45 -16.36 5.13
C ASN A 130 2.20 -14.99 5.78
N PHE A 131 2.05 -13.96 4.95
CA PHE A 131 1.88 -12.57 5.40
C PHE A 131 0.47 -12.20 5.90
N TYR A 132 -0.47 -13.12 5.97
CA TYR A 132 -1.85 -12.84 6.36
C TYR A 132 -1.94 -12.11 7.71
N HIS A 133 -1.31 -12.67 8.74
CA HIS A 133 -1.30 -12.07 10.08
C HIS A 133 -0.46 -10.80 10.15
N ALA A 134 0.63 -10.73 9.38
CA ALA A 134 1.47 -9.54 9.30
C ALA A 134 0.72 -8.35 8.70
N LEU A 135 -0.07 -8.55 7.64
CA LEU A 135 -0.92 -7.53 7.04
C LEU A 135 -1.99 -7.02 8.03
N GLU A 136 -2.60 -7.90 8.81
CA GLU A 136 -3.56 -7.48 9.84
C GLU A 136 -2.87 -6.73 10.99
N ARG A 137 -1.69 -7.16 11.42
CA ARG A 137 -0.88 -6.39 12.41
C ARG A 137 -0.60 -4.99 11.92
N PHE A 138 -0.10 -4.86 10.68
CA PHE A 138 0.13 -3.56 10.07
C PHE A 138 -1.15 -2.72 10.08
N ARG A 139 -2.25 -3.26 9.58
CA ARG A 139 -3.53 -2.56 9.53
C ARG A 139 -4.00 -2.10 10.91
N ASN A 140 -3.92 -2.97 11.91
CA ASN A 140 -4.33 -2.65 13.27
C ASN A 140 -3.45 -1.55 13.88
N THR A 141 -2.13 -1.61 13.66
CA THR A 141 -1.20 -0.55 14.11
C THR A 141 -1.47 0.77 13.38
N PHE A 142 -1.75 0.72 12.07
CA PHE A 142 -2.00 1.89 11.26
C PHE A 142 -3.27 2.65 11.68
N PHE A 143 -4.33 1.94 12.07
CA PHE A 143 -5.59 2.51 12.53
C PHE A 143 -5.75 2.53 14.06
N GLU A 144 -4.69 2.30 14.84
CA GLU A 144 -4.74 2.18 16.30
C GLU A 144 -5.50 3.32 16.99
N ASN A 145 -5.41 4.55 16.46
CA ASN A 145 -6.01 5.73 17.08
C ASN A 145 -7.42 6.06 16.54
N ASP A 146 -7.78 5.56 15.39
CA ASP A 146 -9.10 5.77 14.80
C ASP A 146 -9.47 4.60 13.87
N PHE A 147 -10.03 3.56 14.47
CA PHE A 147 -10.53 2.39 13.74
C PHE A 147 -11.77 2.68 12.89
N GLN A 148 -12.36 3.86 13.00
CA GLN A 148 -13.55 4.24 12.20
C GLN A 148 -13.22 5.26 11.12
N HIS A 149 -11.96 5.68 11.00
CA HIS A 149 -11.56 6.67 10.02
C HIS A 149 -11.90 6.24 8.59
N ARG A 150 -12.39 7.18 7.80
CA ARG A 150 -12.81 6.95 6.42
C ARG A 150 -11.73 6.32 5.52
N SER A 151 -10.47 6.52 5.86
CA SER A 151 -9.31 6.00 5.13
C SER A 151 -9.19 4.47 5.16
N GLN A 152 -9.98 3.76 5.99
CA GLN A 152 -10.02 2.29 6.00
C GLN A 152 -10.32 1.67 4.63
N LYS A 153 -11.04 2.40 3.77
CA LYS A 153 -11.33 1.95 2.40
C LYS A 153 -10.09 1.76 1.53
N HIS A 154 -8.95 2.37 1.93
CA HIS A 154 -7.68 2.30 1.19
C HIS A 154 -6.77 1.18 1.69
N ILE A 155 -7.00 0.66 2.90
CA ILE A 155 -6.24 -0.47 3.47
C ILE A 155 -7.26 -1.53 3.92
N SER A 156 -7.53 -2.48 3.03
CA SER A 156 -8.50 -3.56 3.29
C SER A 156 -8.00 -4.51 4.38
N SER A 157 -8.93 -5.01 5.20
CA SER A 157 -8.64 -6.12 6.12
C SER A 157 -8.56 -7.43 5.35
N THR A 158 -7.59 -8.27 5.70
CA THR A 158 -7.48 -9.63 5.16
C THR A 158 -8.62 -10.54 5.64
N TYR A 159 -9.30 -10.18 6.74
CA TYR A 159 -10.49 -10.90 7.25
C TYR A 159 -11.77 -10.56 6.49
N LYS A 160 -11.83 -9.45 5.77
CA LYS A 160 -12.99 -9.15 4.93
C LYS A 160 -12.87 -9.97 3.65
N LYS A 161 -13.82 -10.90 3.44
CA LYS A 161 -13.96 -11.59 2.15
C LYS A 161 -14.01 -10.54 1.03
N PHE A 162 -13.10 -10.65 0.06
CA PHE A 162 -13.20 -9.85 -1.15
C PHE A 162 -14.55 -10.11 -1.79
N CYS A 163 -15.23 -9.07 -2.23
CA CYS A 163 -16.57 -9.11 -2.83
C CYS A 163 -16.61 -9.90 -4.17
N CYS A 164 -15.54 -10.55 -4.58
CA CYS A 164 -15.45 -11.34 -5.82
C CYS A 164 -15.53 -12.85 -5.62
N GLU A 165 -15.46 -13.36 -4.39
CA GLU A 165 -15.86 -14.74 -4.13
C GLU A 165 -17.36 -14.75 -3.81
N LYS A 166 -18.18 -15.01 -4.80
CA LYS A 166 -19.47 -15.64 -4.54
C LYS A 166 -19.12 -16.94 -3.81
N ALA A 167 -19.47 -16.99 -2.51
CA ALA A 167 -19.41 -18.23 -1.78
C ALA A 167 -20.30 -19.23 -2.53
N ASP A 168 -19.68 -20.17 -3.21
CA ASP A 168 -20.37 -21.40 -3.53
C ASP A 168 -20.74 -22.00 -2.17
N ASP A 169 -22.05 -22.02 -1.89
CA ASP A 169 -22.65 -22.76 -0.81
C ASP A 169 -22.28 -24.23 -0.98
N VAL A 170 -21.17 -24.63 -0.40
CA VAL A 170 -20.92 -26.04 -0.12
C VAL A 170 -21.66 -26.32 1.18
N SER A 171 -22.93 -26.62 1.06
CA SER A 171 -23.68 -27.27 2.13
C SER A 171 -22.95 -28.56 2.51
N PRO A 172 -22.71 -28.84 3.79
CA PRO A 172 -22.29 -30.17 4.19
C PRO A 172 -23.37 -31.14 3.74
N LEU A 173 -23.00 -32.12 2.95
CA LEU A 173 -23.87 -33.27 2.69
C LEU A 173 -24.13 -33.95 4.01
N ASP A 174 -25.30 -33.72 4.55
CA ASP A 174 -25.83 -34.53 5.66
C ASP A 174 -25.82 -35.98 5.23
N GLY A 175 -24.96 -36.74 5.88
CA GLY A 175 -24.96 -38.19 5.79
C GLY A 175 -26.31 -38.73 6.25
N ALA A 176 -27.10 -39.22 5.32
CA ALA A 176 -28.24 -40.03 5.64
C ALA A 176 -27.74 -41.43 5.97
N GLU A 177 -27.77 -41.78 7.24
CA GLU A 177 -27.88 -43.15 7.68
C GLU A 177 -29.29 -43.63 7.40
N GLY A 178 -29.39 -44.83 6.83
CA GLY A 178 -30.59 -45.55 6.58
C GLY A 178 -30.28 -46.92 5.99
#